data_b71bc8ab55c46717db9b8632d02441d0
#
_entry.id   b71bc8ab55c46717db9b8632d02441d0
#
_cell.length_a   1.000
_cell.length_b   1.000
_cell.length_c   1.000
_cell.angle_alpha   90.00
_cell.angle_beta   90.00
_cell.angle_gamma   90.00
#
_symmetry.space_group_name_H-M   'P 1'
#
loop_
_entity.id
_entity.type
_entity.pdbx_description
1 polymer ?
#
loop_
_entity_poly.entity_id
_entity_poly.type
_entity_poly.pdbx_seq_one_letter_code
_entity_poly.pdbx_strand_id
1 'polypeptide(L)'
;MSLKKAAALIYTLIICISLCGCKMFTADTAELLSPPELTGDIAPIASAISASAGGEYTLKYPSVGNYRSAVVQNDINGDGIMEAFAFYSMTEDESTVMYVNAICSENGKWKSVAKQKIVAGGVDRVDFCDLDGDGISEILIGWEIYGTSEMQMAVYSFKNNELNRRMLQQYTHFLCGDIDEDGNNEITVIMINSGDTPNTATVYRLNENGVTALYFAELDRGVKTVNEPVYAHLSSGKPAIYIDEIKGVGAVTEVLFIEKNKLVNPLFNAEKGETTATLRAAAFGVQDINSDGIIEIPVQREVPAVSKSDVAEKIYLTDWCSYNGEALTPQISALMNANDGYYYIVPSKLIDRMAVYKNTDRHLREIYRYDGNAAGDLLFTIKTVKKTDWDNERYAGRGFSEITHDGVSSYICSISEAGEANGMTVTEIRQNFRLID
;
A
#
# COMPACT_ATOMS: atom_id res chain seq x y z
N MET A 1 51.78 -1.89 -49.59
CA MET A 1 51.51 -0.81 -48.59
C MET A 1 52.21 -1.21 -47.30
N SER A 2 53.17 -0.40 -46.79
CA SER A 2 53.94 -0.80 -45.61
C SER A 2 53.08 -0.93 -44.36
N LEU A 3 53.43 -1.88 -43.49
CA LEU A 3 52.70 -2.14 -42.22
C LEU A 3 52.46 -0.86 -41.40
N LYS A 4 53.40 0.08 -41.47
CA LYS A 4 53.28 1.42 -40.79
C LYS A 4 52.20 2.29 -41.39
N LYS A 5 51.90 2.24 -42.69
CA LYS A 5 50.81 2.99 -43.32
C LYS A 5 49.44 2.35 -43.03
N ALA A 6 49.37 1.03 -42.89
CA ALA A 6 48.15 0.34 -42.51
C ALA A 6 47.80 0.62 -41.02
N ALA A 7 48.81 0.60 -40.13
CA ALA A 7 48.60 0.94 -38.72
C ALA A 7 48.18 2.41 -38.51
N ALA A 8 48.73 3.36 -39.26
CA ALA A 8 48.32 4.77 -39.20
C ALA A 8 46.88 4.93 -39.69
N LEU A 9 46.44 4.22 -40.72
CA LEU A 9 45.11 4.30 -41.26
C LEU A 9 44.06 3.73 -40.26
N ILE A 10 44.40 2.62 -39.58
CA ILE A 10 43.54 2.04 -38.51
C ILE A 10 43.45 2.98 -37.30
N TYR A 11 44.56 3.64 -36.91
CA TYR A 11 44.55 4.58 -35.81
C TYR A 11 43.70 5.83 -36.10
N THR A 12 43.76 6.33 -37.35
CA THR A 12 42.94 7.46 -37.81
C THR A 12 41.46 7.07 -37.87
N LEU A 13 41.13 5.85 -38.27
CA LEU A 13 39.76 5.33 -38.30
C LEU A 13 39.17 5.19 -36.89
N ILE A 14 39.97 4.70 -35.92
CA ILE A 14 39.53 4.58 -34.51
C ILE A 14 39.33 5.97 -33.92
N ILE A 15 40.17 6.95 -34.22
CA ILE A 15 39.98 8.33 -33.75
C ILE A 15 38.74 8.98 -34.38
N CYS A 16 38.44 8.72 -35.67
CA CYS A 16 37.22 9.22 -36.29
C CYS A 16 35.94 8.58 -35.72
N ILE A 17 35.99 7.32 -35.32
CA ILE A 17 34.86 6.61 -34.68
C ILE A 17 34.66 7.11 -33.25
N SER A 18 35.72 7.48 -32.52
CA SER A 18 35.61 8.06 -31.18
C SER A 18 35.20 9.54 -31.15
N LEU A 19 35.32 10.24 -32.31
CA LEU A 19 34.82 11.62 -32.48
C LEU A 19 33.39 11.70 -33.06
N CYS A 20 32.83 10.58 -33.55
CA CYS A 20 31.41 10.44 -33.71
C CYS A 20 30.79 10.24 -32.30
N GLY A 21 30.93 11.25 -31.46
CA GLY A 21 30.26 11.32 -30.20
C GLY A 21 28.79 11.10 -30.47
N CYS A 22 28.22 10.05 -29.87
CA CYS A 22 26.81 9.98 -29.66
C CYS A 22 26.32 11.39 -29.35
N LYS A 23 25.33 11.88 -30.07
CA LYS A 23 24.43 12.89 -29.52
C LYS A 23 23.91 12.25 -28.25
N MET A 24 24.64 12.42 -27.15
CA MET A 24 24.14 12.17 -25.84
C MET A 24 22.85 13.01 -25.78
N PHE A 25 21.77 12.31 -25.58
CA PHE A 25 20.44 12.84 -25.34
C PHE A 25 20.57 14.15 -24.55
N THR A 26 20.54 15.28 -25.22
CA THR A 26 20.04 16.51 -24.68
C THR A 26 18.52 16.33 -24.77
N ALA A 27 17.96 15.49 -23.90
CA ALA A 27 16.54 15.56 -23.65
C ALA A 27 16.30 16.99 -23.21
N ASP A 28 15.56 17.75 -24.02
CA ASP A 28 15.13 19.08 -23.64
C ASP A 28 14.42 18.92 -22.30
N THR A 29 14.83 19.67 -21.29
CA THR A 29 14.16 19.64 -19.99
C THR A 29 12.67 19.95 -20.12
N ALA A 30 12.25 20.69 -21.13
CA ALA A 30 10.86 20.92 -21.48
C ALA A 30 10.18 19.62 -22.00
N GLU A 31 10.90 18.78 -22.75
CA GLU A 31 10.39 17.50 -23.25
C GLU A 31 10.27 16.46 -22.14
N LEU A 32 11.18 16.46 -21.16
CA LEU A 32 11.12 15.62 -19.95
C LEU A 32 10.03 16.06 -18.97
N LEU A 33 9.62 17.32 -19.01
CA LEU A 33 8.54 17.88 -18.19
C LEU A 33 7.19 17.90 -18.95
N SER A 34 7.17 17.52 -20.22
CA SER A 34 5.94 17.37 -20.98
C SER A 34 5.17 16.14 -20.46
N PRO A 35 3.84 16.25 -20.28
CA PRO A 35 3.02 15.09 -20.01
C PRO A 35 3.26 14.02 -21.09
N PRO A 36 3.24 12.72 -20.74
CA PRO A 36 3.39 11.64 -21.71
C PRO A 36 2.37 11.80 -22.84
N GLU A 37 2.84 11.85 -24.09
CA GLU A 37 1.91 11.83 -25.24
C GLU A 37 1.20 10.47 -25.28
N LEU A 38 -0.12 10.52 -25.47
CA LEU A 38 -0.93 9.33 -25.67
C LEU A 38 -0.59 8.72 -27.04
N THR A 39 0.20 7.63 -27.02
CA THR A 39 0.72 6.98 -28.24
C THR A 39 0.15 5.56 -28.39
N GLY A 40 0.24 4.99 -29.60
CA GLY A 40 -0.22 3.63 -29.87
C GLY A 40 -1.74 3.52 -29.91
N ASP A 41 -2.28 2.49 -29.25
CA ASP A 41 -3.72 2.16 -29.27
C ASP A 41 -4.60 3.25 -28.63
N ILE A 42 -4.01 4.19 -27.88
CA ILE A 42 -4.71 5.31 -27.24
C ILE A 42 -4.81 6.54 -28.17
N ALA A 43 -4.09 6.60 -29.28
CA ALA A 43 -4.12 7.75 -30.20
C ALA A 43 -5.53 8.07 -30.77
N PRO A 44 -6.38 7.09 -31.11
CA PRO A 44 -7.76 7.38 -31.53
C PRO A 44 -8.61 8.00 -30.41
N ILE A 45 -8.37 7.59 -29.15
CA ILE A 45 -9.04 8.16 -27.96
C ILE A 45 -8.57 9.61 -27.76
N ALA A 46 -7.26 9.87 -27.89
CA ALA A 46 -6.71 11.23 -27.82
C ALA A 46 -7.34 12.18 -28.86
N SER A 47 -7.57 11.67 -30.07
CA SER A 47 -8.25 12.42 -31.12
C SER A 47 -9.71 12.77 -30.76
N ALA A 48 -10.44 11.82 -30.14
CA ALA A 48 -11.80 12.04 -29.66
C ALA A 48 -11.83 13.05 -28.49
N ILE A 49 -10.85 13.00 -27.56
CA ILE A 49 -10.70 13.99 -26.48
C ILE A 49 -10.51 15.39 -27.09
N SER A 50 -9.53 15.55 -28.00
CA SER A 50 -9.20 16.82 -28.62
C SER A 50 -10.40 17.40 -29.36
N ALA A 51 -11.15 16.58 -30.12
CA ALA A 51 -12.35 16.99 -30.81
C ALA A 51 -13.47 17.45 -29.85
N SER A 52 -13.62 16.77 -28.71
CA SER A 52 -14.61 17.12 -27.69
C SER A 52 -14.19 18.33 -26.84
N ALA A 53 -12.92 18.52 -26.60
CA ALA A 53 -12.38 19.65 -25.85
C ALA A 53 -12.62 20.95 -26.63
N GLY A 54 -12.34 20.96 -27.95
CA GLY A 54 -12.57 22.10 -28.81
C GLY A 54 -11.58 23.26 -28.62
N GLY A 55 -10.57 23.10 -27.77
CA GLY A 55 -9.54 24.08 -27.43
C GLY A 55 -8.32 23.40 -26.79
N GLU A 56 -7.39 24.21 -26.29
CA GLU A 56 -6.23 23.69 -25.56
C GLU A 56 -6.65 23.11 -24.20
N TYR A 57 -6.17 21.90 -23.91
CA TYR A 57 -6.46 21.22 -22.65
C TYR A 57 -5.20 20.55 -22.08
N THR A 58 -5.24 20.34 -20.78
CA THR A 58 -4.18 19.61 -20.04
C THR A 58 -4.79 18.40 -19.39
N LEU A 59 -4.26 17.21 -19.71
CA LEU A 59 -4.65 15.95 -19.08
C LEU A 59 -4.36 15.97 -17.59
N LYS A 60 -5.21 15.31 -16.80
CA LYS A 60 -5.10 15.15 -15.38
C LYS A 60 -5.06 13.66 -15.04
N TYR A 61 -4.27 13.34 -14.02
CA TYR A 61 -3.97 11.95 -13.65
C TYR A 61 -4.45 11.70 -12.23
N PRO A 62 -5.11 10.56 -11.96
CA PRO A 62 -5.39 10.18 -10.59
C PRO A 62 -4.11 10.05 -9.77
N SER A 63 -4.12 10.64 -8.56
CA SER A 63 -2.94 10.72 -7.68
C SER A 63 -2.67 9.40 -6.98
N VAL A 64 -3.71 8.62 -6.67
CA VAL A 64 -3.64 7.33 -5.94
C VAL A 64 -4.53 6.26 -6.61
N GLY A 65 -4.57 5.07 -6.04
CA GLY A 65 -5.39 3.95 -6.51
C GLY A 65 -4.80 3.18 -7.68
N ASN A 66 -5.57 2.28 -8.25
CA ASN A 66 -5.12 1.35 -9.29
C ASN A 66 -5.11 1.98 -10.70
N TYR A 67 -5.93 2.99 -10.92
CA TYR A 67 -6.09 3.66 -12.21
C TYR A 67 -5.35 5.00 -12.21
N ARG A 68 -4.06 4.99 -12.58
CA ARG A 68 -3.14 6.15 -12.52
C ARG A 68 -2.95 6.85 -13.87
N SER A 69 -3.69 6.44 -14.90
CA SER A 69 -3.64 7.06 -16.24
C SER A 69 -4.63 8.21 -16.36
N ALA A 70 -4.32 9.22 -17.18
CA ALA A 70 -5.26 10.28 -17.53
C ALA A 70 -6.43 9.78 -18.41
N VAL A 71 -6.30 8.59 -18.99
CA VAL A 71 -7.34 7.85 -19.69
C VAL A 71 -7.46 6.48 -19.02
N VAL A 72 -8.60 6.23 -18.42
CA VAL A 72 -8.93 4.97 -17.76
C VAL A 72 -9.94 4.22 -18.59
N GLN A 73 -9.81 2.91 -18.73
CA GLN A 73 -10.73 2.09 -19.51
C GLN A 73 -11.43 1.04 -18.65
N ASN A 74 -12.73 0.89 -18.87
CA ASN A 74 -13.56 -0.15 -18.26
C ASN A 74 -14.80 -0.40 -19.14
N ASP A 75 -15.31 -1.63 -19.17
CA ASP A 75 -16.59 -1.95 -19.83
C ASP A 75 -17.72 -1.57 -18.85
N ILE A 76 -18.26 -0.37 -19.04
CA ILE A 76 -19.28 0.20 -18.15
C ILE A 76 -20.68 0.20 -18.73
N ASN A 77 -20.87 -0.43 -19.89
CA ASN A 77 -22.18 -0.62 -20.50
C ASN A 77 -22.51 -2.10 -20.69
N GLY A 78 -21.57 -3.00 -20.38
CA GLY A 78 -21.73 -4.46 -20.40
C GLY A 78 -21.76 -5.05 -21.81
N ASP A 79 -21.24 -4.35 -22.84
CA ASP A 79 -21.26 -4.83 -24.23
C ASP A 79 -20.00 -5.62 -24.65
N GLY A 80 -19.03 -5.72 -23.73
CA GLY A 80 -17.75 -6.39 -23.95
C GLY A 80 -16.69 -5.52 -24.62
N ILE A 81 -16.98 -4.24 -24.86
CA ILE A 81 -16.05 -3.25 -25.38
C ILE A 81 -15.73 -2.24 -24.29
N MET A 82 -14.45 -1.96 -24.07
CA MET A 82 -14.05 -0.98 -23.05
C MET A 82 -14.42 0.44 -23.47
N GLU A 83 -15.09 1.18 -22.61
CA GLU A 83 -15.20 2.63 -22.69
C GLU A 83 -13.94 3.28 -22.11
N ALA A 84 -13.68 4.53 -22.50
CA ALA A 84 -12.59 5.33 -21.99
C ALA A 84 -13.11 6.56 -21.22
N PHE A 85 -12.48 6.85 -20.07
CA PHE A 85 -12.74 8.05 -19.28
C PHE A 85 -11.48 8.90 -19.25
N ALA A 86 -11.59 10.14 -19.76
CA ALA A 86 -10.50 11.08 -19.76
C ALA A 86 -10.74 12.22 -18.76
N PHE A 87 -9.68 12.57 -18.01
CA PHE A 87 -9.68 13.67 -17.05
C PHE A 87 -8.80 14.80 -17.57
N TYR A 88 -9.32 16.02 -17.62
CA TYR A 88 -8.56 17.18 -18.09
C TYR A 88 -9.12 18.51 -17.58
N SER A 89 -8.31 19.56 -17.68
CA SER A 89 -8.72 20.95 -17.53
C SER A 89 -8.53 21.69 -18.86
N MET A 90 -9.37 22.70 -19.14
CA MET A 90 -9.19 23.58 -20.29
C MET A 90 -8.28 24.73 -19.93
N THR A 91 -7.41 25.14 -20.87
CA THR A 91 -6.48 26.28 -20.66
C THR A 91 -7.22 27.60 -20.49
N GLU A 92 -8.38 27.75 -21.15
CA GLU A 92 -9.21 28.96 -21.10
C GLU A 92 -10.15 29.03 -19.89
N ASP A 93 -10.36 27.92 -19.17
CA ASP A 93 -11.17 27.89 -17.95
C ASP A 93 -10.34 28.34 -16.74
N GLU A 94 -11.03 28.64 -15.64
CA GLU A 94 -10.37 28.80 -14.34
C GLU A 94 -9.64 27.51 -13.95
N SER A 95 -8.51 27.62 -13.28
CA SER A 95 -7.67 26.47 -12.86
C SER A 95 -8.39 25.48 -11.92
N THR A 96 -9.57 25.86 -11.45
CA THR A 96 -10.45 25.06 -10.55
C THR A 96 -11.44 24.18 -11.28
N VAL A 97 -11.42 24.19 -12.62
CA VAL A 97 -12.40 23.46 -13.44
C VAL A 97 -11.78 22.22 -14.04
N MET A 98 -12.39 21.08 -13.71
CA MET A 98 -12.05 19.76 -14.25
C MET A 98 -13.18 19.19 -15.10
N TYR A 99 -12.80 18.35 -16.04
CA TYR A 99 -13.73 17.60 -16.86
C TYR A 99 -13.48 16.10 -16.69
N VAL A 100 -14.57 15.35 -16.66
CA VAL A 100 -14.58 13.92 -16.97
C VAL A 100 -15.32 13.71 -18.28
N ASN A 101 -14.71 13.01 -19.21
CA ASN A 101 -15.23 12.78 -20.55
C ASN A 101 -15.33 11.26 -20.79
N ALA A 102 -16.53 10.77 -21.02
CA ALA A 102 -16.78 9.40 -21.43
C ALA A 102 -16.69 9.30 -22.96
N ILE A 103 -15.94 8.32 -23.44
CA ILE A 103 -15.57 8.13 -24.84
C ILE A 103 -15.82 6.67 -25.18
N CYS A 104 -16.75 6.42 -26.11
CA CYS A 104 -17.12 5.08 -26.54
C CYS A 104 -16.60 4.78 -27.95
N SER A 105 -16.39 3.50 -28.23
CA SER A 105 -16.05 3.02 -29.57
C SER A 105 -17.31 2.54 -30.31
N GLU A 106 -17.66 3.20 -31.39
CA GLU A 106 -18.73 2.77 -32.29
C GLU A 106 -18.13 2.38 -33.66
N ASN A 107 -18.27 1.12 -34.06
CA ASN A 107 -17.71 0.59 -35.31
C ASN A 107 -16.19 0.87 -35.47
N GLY A 108 -15.43 0.76 -34.38
CA GLY A 108 -13.99 1.02 -34.34
C GLY A 108 -13.60 2.49 -34.37
N LYS A 109 -14.55 3.41 -34.21
CA LYS A 109 -14.31 4.84 -34.11
C LYS A 109 -14.63 5.35 -32.70
N TRP A 110 -13.67 5.95 -32.07
CA TRP A 110 -13.81 6.55 -30.75
C TRP A 110 -14.48 7.90 -30.83
N LYS A 111 -15.46 8.15 -29.99
CA LYS A 111 -16.23 9.37 -29.93
C LYS A 111 -16.60 9.72 -28.50
N SER A 112 -16.46 11.00 -28.14
CA SER A 112 -16.99 11.52 -26.87
C SER A 112 -18.53 11.45 -26.90
N VAL A 113 -19.10 10.81 -25.89
CA VAL A 113 -20.55 10.61 -25.76
C VAL A 113 -21.13 11.40 -24.59
N ALA A 114 -20.35 11.58 -23.49
CA ALA A 114 -20.78 12.37 -22.35
C ALA A 114 -19.60 13.14 -21.76
N LYS A 115 -19.88 14.34 -21.26
CA LYS A 115 -18.90 15.20 -20.60
C LYS A 115 -19.53 15.89 -19.40
N GLN A 116 -18.89 15.76 -18.24
CA GLN A 116 -19.28 16.45 -17.01
C GLN A 116 -18.20 17.43 -16.58
N LYS A 117 -18.64 18.58 -16.09
CA LYS A 117 -17.79 19.65 -15.53
C LYS A 117 -17.93 19.64 -14.01
N ILE A 118 -16.82 19.72 -13.32
CA ILE A 118 -16.77 19.79 -11.86
C ILE A 118 -15.77 20.86 -11.41
N VAL A 119 -16.03 21.47 -10.26
CA VAL A 119 -15.06 22.36 -9.59
C VAL A 119 -14.19 21.48 -8.69
N ALA A 120 -12.90 21.34 -9.03
CA ALA A 120 -11.95 20.51 -8.32
C ALA A 120 -10.51 20.99 -8.54
N GLY A 121 -9.60 20.68 -7.62
CA GLY A 121 -8.18 20.94 -7.75
C GLY A 121 -7.44 19.91 -8.61
N GLY A 122 -7.91 18.67 -8.55
CA GLY A 122 -7.32 17.51 -9.24
C GLY A 122 -8.21 16.28 -9.14
N VAL A 123 -7.69 15.16 -9.65
CA VAL A 123 -8.29 13.83 -9.51
C VAL A 123 -7.48 13.05 -8.48
N ASP A 124 -8.12 12.64 -7.39
CA ASP A 124 -7.48 11.82 -6.37
C ASP A 124 -7.41 10.35 -6.83
N ARG A 125 -8.56 9.72 -7.06
CA ARG A 125 -8.64 8.30 -7.46
C ARG A 125 -9.83 8.02 -8.36
N VAL A 126 -9.78 6.87 -9.05
CA VAL A 126 -10.88 6.31 -9.84
C VAL A 126 -11.03 4.84 -9.51
N ASP A 127 -12.26 4.40 -9.28
CA ASP A 127 -12.62 3.01 -9.08
C ASP A 127 -13.91 2.67 -9.84
N PHE A 128 -14.14 1.38 -10.10
CA PHE A 128 -15.33 0.86 -10.76
C PHE A 128 -15.92 -0.24 -9.89
N CYS A 129 -17.25 -0.21 -9.71
CA CYS A 129 -17.97 -1.16 -8.88
C CYS A 129 -19.42 -1.24 -9.31
N ASP A 130 -19.97 -2.43 -9.49
CA ASP A 130 -21.40 -2.63 -9.67
C ASP A 130 -22.07 -2.43 -8.29
N LEU A 131 -22.74 -1.31 -8.12
CA LEU A 131 -23.31 -0.87 -6.84
C LEU A 131 -24.83 -1.07 -6.76
N ASP A 132 -25.52 -1.25 -7.88
CA ASP A 132 -26.96 -1.46 -7.91
C ASP A 132 -27.35 -2.87 -8.36
N GLY A 133 -26.36 -3.75 -8.62
CA GLY A 133 -26.53 -5.16 -8.90
C GLY A 133 -27.06 -5.45 -10.32
N ASP A 134 -26.95 -4.48 -11.25
CA ASP A 134 -27.44 -4.66 -12.62
C ASP A 134 -26.40 -5.32 -13.55
N GLY A 135 -25.21 -5.64 -13.03
CA GLY A 135 -24.08 -6.25 -13.75
C GLY A 135 -23.22 -5.23 -14.49
N ILE A 136 -23.46 -3.94 -14.32
CA ILE A 136 -22.75 -2.83 -14.92
C ILE A 136 -22.11 -2.00 -13.82
N SER A 137 -20.83 -1.66 -13.97
CA SER A 137 -20.12 -0.91 -12.92
C SER A 137 -20.46 0.57 -12.95
N GLU A 138 -20.72 1.14 -11.78
CA GLU A 138 -20.64 2.58 -11.55
C GLU A 138 -19.19 3.03 -11.53
N ILE A 139 -19.00 4.34 -11.81
CA ILE A 139 -17.70 5.01 -11.77
C ILE A 139 -17.62 5.85 -10.51
N LEU A 140 -16.64 5.56 -9.66
CA LEU A 140 -16.36 6.32 -8.44
C LEU A 140 -15.14 7.19 -8.70
N ILE A 141 -15.30 8.51 -8.65
CA ILE A 141 -14.22 9.46 -8.90
C ILE A 141 -14.01 10.29 -7.64
N GLY A 142 -12.81 10.17 -7.06
CA GLY A 142 -12.33 11.04 -6.01
C GLY A 142 -11.76 12.33 -6.59
N TRP A 143 -12.23 13.45 -6.11
CA TRP A 143 -11.83 14.79 -6.52
C TRP A 143 -11.16 15.52 -5.36
N GLU A 144 -10.05 16.19 -5.63
CA GLU A 144 -9.42 17.13 -4.69
C GLU A 144 -10.28 18.40 -4.60
N ILE A 145 -10.69 18.81 -3.40
CA ILE A 145 -11.43 20.06 -3.24
C ILE A 145 -10.42 21.23 -3.30
N TYR A 146 -10.65 22.14 -4.24
CA TYR A 146 -9.74 23.24 -4.50
C TYR A 146 -9.49 24.10 -3.25
N GLY A 147 -8.21 24.34 -2.96
CA GLY A 147 -7.79 25.20 -1.84
C GLY A 147 -7.86 24.56 -0.47
N THR A 148 -8.17 23.27 -0.39
CA THR A 148 -8.20 22.48 0.85
C THR A 148 -7.38 21.20 0.70
N SER A 149 -7.24 20.44 1.78
CA SER A 149 -6.73 19.06 1.76
C SER A 149 -7.86 18.01 1.78
N GLU A 150 -9.09 18.45 1.59
CA GLU A 150 -10.27 17.58 1.63
C GLU A 150 -10.53 16.98 0.25
N MET A 151 -11.09 15.77 0.27
CA MET A 151 -11.46 15.02 -0.92
C MET A 151 -12.97 14.84 -0.98
N GLN A 152 -13.49 14.76 -2.21
CA GLN A 152 -14.90 14.53 -2.45
C GLN A 152 -15.09 13.44 -3.53
N MET A 153 -15.79 12.37 -3.20
CA MET A 153 -16.14 11.31 -4.11
C MET A 153 -17.44 11.64 -4.83
N ALA A 154 -17.44 11.49 -6.15
CA ALA A 154 -18.64 11.47 -6.97
C ALA A 154 -18.85 10.08 -7.56
N VAL A 155 -20.06 9.54 -7.45
CA VAL A 155 -20.47 8.28 -8.07
C VAL A 155 -21.30 8.61 -9.31
N TYR A 156 -20.96 8.00 -10.44
CA TYR A 156 -21.68 8.17 -11.71
C TYR A 156 -22.15 6.82 -12.23
N SER A 157 -23.44 6.73 -12.59
CA SER A 157 -23.94 5.69 -13.48
C SER A 157 -23.78 6.14 -14.93
N PHE A 158 -23.44 5.21 -15.82
CA PHE A 158 -23.41 5.45 -17.25
C PHE A 158 -24.54 4.68 -17.94
N LYS A 159 -25.51 5.42 -18.46
CA LYS A 159 -26.69 4.83 -19.13
C LYS A 159 -27.06 5.68 -20.33
N ASN A 160 -27.35 5.04 -21.47
CA ASN A 160 -27.77 5.72 -22.73
C ASN A 160 -26.79 6.81 -23.20
N ASN A 161 -25.48 6.58 -23.05
CA ASN A 161 -24.42 7.54 -23.35
C ASN A 161 -24.49 8.83 -22.48
N GLU A 162 -25.01 8.73 -21.27
CA GLU A 162 -25.05 9.82 -20.30
C GLU A 162 -24.37 9.43 -18.99
N LEU A 163 -23.60 10.36 -18.44
CA LEU A 163 -23.03 10.27 -17.09
C LEU A 163 -23.99 10.92 -16.10
N ASN A 164 -24.64 10.12 -15.28
CA ASN A 164 -25.60 10.59 -14.28
C ASN A 164 -24.97 10.51 -12.89
N ARG A 165 -24.71 11.66 -12.24
CA ARG A 165 -24.16 11.70 -10.90
C ARG A 165 -25.22 11.24 -9.90
N ARG A 166 -24.90 10.16 -9.18
CA ARG A 166 -25.78 9.51 -8.18
C ARG A 166 -25.44 9.93 -6.75
N MET A 167 -24.17 10.26 -6.47
CA MET A 167 -23.69 10.63 -5.15
C MET A 167 -22.62 11.70 -5.23
N LEU A 168 -22.53 12.50 -4.17
CA LEU A 168 -21.42 13.42 -3.93
C LEU A 168 -21.18 13.46 -2.41
N GLN A 169 -20.02 12.97 -1.96
CA GLN A 169 -19.73 12.78 -0.52
C GLN A 169 -18.26 13.07 -0.23
N GLN A 170 -17.99 13.85 0.81
CA GLN A 170 -16.63 13.99 1.32
C GLN A 170 -16.10 12.66 1.86
N TYR A 171 -14.81 12.44 1.76
CA TYR A 171 -14.14 11.23 2.24
C TYR A 171 -12.67 11.49 2.60
N THR A 172 -12.12 10.63 3.47
CA THR A 172 -10.69 10.43 3.64
C THR A 172 -10.24 9.21 2.85
N HIS A 173 -11.00 8.11 2.98
CA HIS A 173 -10.87 6.90 2.15
C HIS A 173 -12.26 6.36 1.80
N PHE A 174 -12.37 5.63 0.70
CA PHE A 174 -13.53 4.82 0.40
C PHE A 174 -13.12 3.51 -0.25
N LEU A 175 -13.98 2.51 -0.12
CA LEU A 175 -13.83 1.20 -0.76
C LEU A 175 -15.20 0.62 -1.06
N CYS A 176 -15.23 -0.33 -1.98
CA CYS A 176 -16.44 -1.05 -2.37
C CYS A 176 -16.32 -2.53 -2.03
N GLY A 177 -17.43 -3.16 -1.68
CA GLY A 177 -17.54 -4.58 -1.44
C GLY A 177 -18.86 -4.93 -0.80
N ASP A 178 -19.30 -6.17 -0.99
CA ASP A 178 -20.50 -6.74 -0.36
C ASP A 178 -20.20 -7.02 1.12
N ILE A 179 -20.40 -6.00 1.97
CA ILE A 179 -20.05 -6.08 3.39
C ILE A 179 -21.12 -6.77 4.23
N ASP A 180 -22.36 -6.84 3.74
CA ASP A 180 -23.47 -7.46 4.46
C ASP A 180 -23.96 -8.78 3.85
N GLU A 181 -23.24 -9.29 2.83
CA GLU A 181 -23.45 -10.59 2.19
C GLU A 181 -24.85 -10.73 1.55
N ASP A 182 -25.40 -9.64 1.00
CA ASP A 182 -26.69 -9.69 0.32
C ASP A 182 -26.56 -9.87 -1.21
N GLY A 183 -25.33 -9.88 -1.73
CA GLY A 183 -25.00 -10.06 -3.15
C GLY A 183 -24.84 -8.76 -3.92
N ASN A 184 -25.00 -7.60 -3.28
CA ASN A 184 -24.75 -6.29 -3.87
C ASN A 184 -23.56 -5.63 -3.18
N ASN A 185 -22.83 -4.78 -3.91
CA ASN A 185 -21.73 -4.06 -3.29
C ASN A 185 -22.21 -2.76 -2.64
N GLU A 186 -21.64 -2.45 -1.49
CA GLU A 186 -21.77 -1.18 -0.81
C GLU A 186 -20.51 -0.33 -0.97
N ILE A 187 -20.68 0.98 -0.79
CA ILE A 187 -19.57 1.92 -0.62
C ILE A 187 -19.38 2.16 0.88
N THR A 188 -18.22 1.82 1.41
CA THR A 188 -17.84 2.27 2.75
C THR A 188 -16.99 3.53 2.63
N VAL A 189 -17.42 4.61 3.26
CA VAL A 189 -16.72 5.89 3.33
C VAL A 189 -16.15 6.08 4.73
N ILE A 190 -14.85 6.30 4.81
CA ILE A 190 -14.11 6.59 6.04
C ILE A 190 -13.82 8.09 6.07
N MET A 191 -14.16 8.72 7.20
CA MET A 191 -13.93 10.13 7.46
C MET A 191 -13.03 10.30 8.68
N ILE A 192 -11.86 10.85 8.49
CA ILE A 192 -10.99 11.31 9.58
C ILE A 192 -11.19 12.81 9.72
N ASN A 193 -11.77 13.18 10.83
CA ASN A 193 -12.19 14.54 11.08
C ASN A 193 -11.16 15.32 11.92
N SER A 194 -11.21 16.65 11.83
CA SER A 194 -10.42 17.54 12.67
C SER A 194 -11.24 18.03 13.87
N GLY A 195 -10.54 18.37 14.94
CA GLY A 195 -11.17 18.90 16.16
C GLY A 195 -11.95 17.85 16.94
N ASP A 196 -13.15 18.22 17.40
CA ASP A 196 -14.00 17.39 18.29
C ASP A 196 -14.98 16.48 17.53
N THR A 197 -15.04 16.56 16.21
CA THR A 197 -15.89 15.69 15.40
C THR A 197 -15.33 14.27 15.40
N PRO A 198 -16.13 13.24 15.74
CA PRO A 198 -15.67 11.85 15.72
C PRO A 198 -15.22 11.41 14.32
N ASN A 199 -14.19 10.58 14.26
CA ASN A 199 -13.85 9.83 13.07
C ASN A 199 -14.91 8.76 12.84
N THR A 200 -15.25 8.47 11.59
CA THR A 200 -16.42 7.63 11.28
C THR A 200 -16.20 6.76 10.04
N ALA A 201 -16.90 5.63 10.02
CA ALA A 201 -17.13 4.86 8.82
C ALA A 201 -18.64 4.77 8.56
N THR A 202 -19.05 5.01 7.32
CA THR A 202 -20.47 4.94 6.91
C THR A 202 -20.57 4.08 5.66
N VAL A 203 -21.48 3.11 5.69
CA VAL A 203 -21.78 2.22 4.56
C VAL A 203 -22.99 2.78 3.83
N TYR A 204 -22.83 2.95 2.51
CA TYR A 204 -23.86 3.45 1.62
C TYR A 204 -24.22 2.41 0.57
N ARG A 205 -25.51 2.30 0.29
CA ARG A 205 -26.07 1.50 -0.81
C ARG A 205 -26.62 2.42 -1.89
N LEU A 206 -26.30 2.08 -3.14
CA LEU A 206 -26.93 2.65 -4.31
C LEU A 206 -28.16 1.79 -4.69
N ASN A 207 -29.23 2.43 -5.06
CA ASN A 207 -30.42 1.78 -5.65
C ASN A 207 -31.07 2.71 -6.67
N GLU A 208 -32.13 2.27 -7.34
CA GLU A 208 -32.82 3.07 -8.36
C GLU A 208 -33.30 4.44 -7.84
N ASN A 209 -33.62 4.54 -6.57
CA ASN A 209 -34.13 5.77 -5.94
C ASN A 209 -33.03 6.71 -5.44
N GLY A 210 -31.77 6.32 -5.50
CA GLY A 210 -30.62 7.10 -5.06
C GLY A 210 -29.74 6.36 -4.07
N VAL A 211 -28.98 7.11 -3.25
CA VAL A 211 -28.03 6.59 -2.27
C VAL A 211 -28.60 6.69 -0.88
N THR A 212 -28.49 5.61 -0.11
CA THR A 212 -28.97 5.52 1.28
C THR A 212 -27.82 5.10 2.19
N ALA A 213 -27.63 5.81 3.30
CA ALA A 213 -26.73 5.36 4.37
C ALA A 213 -27.40 4.21 5.13
N LEU A 214 -26.75 3.04 5.15
CA LEU A 214 -27.27 1.84 5.81
C LEU A 214 -26.74 1.67 7.22
N TYR A 215 -25.43 1.80 7.38
CA TYR A 215 -24.72 1.48 8.60
C TYR A 215 -23.69 2.55 8.94
N PHE A 216 -23.38 2.67 10.22
CA PHE A 216 -22.45 3.66 10.75
C PHE A 216 -21.65 3.07 11.92
N ALA A 217 -20.37 3.42 12.01
CA ALA A 217 -19.51 3.15 13.16
C ALA A 217 -18.62 4.35 13.48
N GLU A 218 -18.36 4.57 14.78
CA GLU A 218 -17.30 5.48 15.22
C GLU A 218 -15.94 4.78 15.13
N LEU A 219 -14.89 5.58 14.85
CA LEU A 219 -13.49 5.18 14.81
C LEU A 219 -12.69 5.93 15.88
N ASP A 220 -11.46 5.51 16.11
CA ASP A 220 -10.55 6.11 17.10
C ASP A 220 -10.37 7.61 16.87
N ARG A 221 -10.72 8.40 17.89
CA ARG A 221 -10.68 9.87 17.84
C ARG A 221 -9.26 10.45 17.85
N GLY A 222 -8.29 9.67 18.30
CA GLY A 222 -6.87 10.07 18.35
C GLY A 222 -6.13 9.92 17.03
N VAL A 223 -6.74 9.26 16.05
CA VAL A 223 -6.19 9.04 14.73
C VAL A 223 -6.26 10.31 13.88
N LYS A 224 -5.20 10.54 13.10
CA LYS A 224 -5.08 11.69 12.17
C LYS A 224 -4.83 11.28 10.74
N THR A 225 -4.39 10.05 10.51
CA THR A 225 -4.06 9.52 9.20
C THR A 225 -4.43 8.05 9.14
N VAL A 226 -5.00 7.64 8.03
CA VAL A 226 -5.36 6.25 7.73
C VAL A 226 -4.55 5.82 6.50
N ASN A 227 -4.04 4.59 6.52
CA ASN A 227 -3.49 3.93 5.35
C ASN A 227 -4.63 3.43 4.46
N GLU A 228 -4.33 2.94 3.25
CA GLU A 228 -5.35 2.36 2.37
C GLU A 228 -6.07 1.22 3.09
N PRO A 229 -7.40 1.29 3.29
CA PRO A 229 -8.16 0.24 3.95
C PRO A 229 -8.20 -1.04 3.11
N VAL A 230 -8.27 -2.18 3.78
CA VAL A 230 -8.29 -3.50 3.13
C VAL A 230 -9.66 -4.15 3.32
N TYR A 231 -10.36 -4.44 2.22
CA TYR A 231 -11.54 -5.32 2.24
C TYR A 231 -11.07 -6.78 2.15
N ALA A 232 -11.41 -7.59 3.13
CA ALA A 232 -11.05 -9.00 3.21
C ALA A 232 -12.07 -9.76 4.06
N HIS A 233 -11.73 -10.96 4.53
CA HIS A 233 -12.58 -11.76 5.40
C HIS A 233 -11.90 -11.97 6.76
N LEU A 234 -12.72 -11.99 7.80
CA LEU A 234 -12.30 -12.51 9.11
C LEU A 234 -11.92 -13.99 9.00
N SER A 235 -11.15 -14.51 9.95
CA SER A 235 -10.85 -15.96 9.98
C SER A 235 -12.11 -16.84 10.19
N SER A 236 -13.24 -16.23 10.54
CA SER A 236 -14.56 -16.86 10.55
C SER A 236 -15.23 -16.90 9.18
N GLY A 237 -14.65 -16.30 8.14
CA GLY A 237 -15.20 -16.22 6.78
C GLY A 237 -16.11 -15.01 6.52
N LYS A 238 -16.40 -14.19 7.54
CA LYS A 238 -17.28 -13.01 7.40
C LYS A 238 -16.53 -11.86 6.71
N PRO A 239 -17.14 -11.14 5.74
CA PRO A 239 -16.56 -9.93 5.16
C PRO A 239 -16.22 -8.88 6.22
N ALA A 240 -15.09 -8.22 6.04
CA ALA A 240 -14.61 -7.21 6.96
C ALA A 240 -13.73 -6.17 6.27
N ILE A 241 -13.65 -5.00 6.88
CA ILE A 241 -12.76 -3.91 6.47
C ILE A 241 -11.73 -3.72 7.57
N TYR A 242 -10.47 -3.84 7.21
CA TYR A 242 -9.33 -3.58 8.09
C TYR A 242 -8.80 -2.18 7.82
N ILE A 243 -8.67 -1.39 8.86
CA ILE A 243 -8.25 0.01 8.78
C ILE A 243 -7.00 0.17 9.64
N ASP A 244 -5.85 0.37 8.98
CA ASP A 244 -4.62 0.73 9.66
C ASP A 244 -4.52 2.24 9.81
N GLU A 245 -4.28 2.69 11.01
CA GLU A 245 -4.36 4.08 11.41
C GLU A 245 -3.10 4.52 12.15
N ILE A 246 -2.62 5.72 11.83
CA ILE A 246 -1.48 6.33 12.53
C ILE A 246 -2.00 7.11 13.73
N LYS A 247 -1.54 6.71 14.91
CA LYS A 247 -1.90 7.31 16.21
C LYS A 247 -0.65 7.81 16.93
N GLY A 248 -0.40 9.10 16.87
CA GLY A 248 0.83 9.69 17.42
C GLY A 248 2.08 9.19 16.71
N VAL A 249 2.96 8.50 17.45
CA VAL A 249 4.19 7.88 16.91
C VAL A 249 4.03 6.40 16.60
N GLY A 250 2.84 5.83 16.81
CA GLY A 250 2.53 4.44 16.62
C GLY A 250 1.37 4.24 15.64
N ALA A 251 0.81 3.03 15.65
CA ALA A 251 -0.33 2.67 14.84
C ALA A 251 -1.35 1.83 15.63
N VAL A 252 -2.59 1.84 15.16
CA VAL A 252 -3.67 0.96 15.58
C VAL A 252 -4.32 0.34 14.35
N THR A 253 -5.00 -0.77 14.53
CA THR A 253 -5.86 -1.36 13.52
C THR A 253 -7.27 -1.47 14.07
N GLU A 254 -8.25 -0.99 13.33
CA GLU A 254 -9.67 -1.20 13.58
C GLU A 254 -10.22 -2.19 12.54
N VAL A 255 -11.26 -2.94 12.92
CA VAL A 255 -11.89 -3.91 12.04
C VAL A 255 -13.38 -3.72 12.06
N LEU A 256 -13.94 -3.45 10.90
CA LEU A 256 -15.38 -3.23 10.72
C LEU A 256 -16.01 -4.42 10.01
N PHE A 257 -17.15 -4.87 10.50
CA PHE A 257 -17.96 -5.89 9.82
C PHE A 257 -19.43 -5.77 10.25
N ILE A 258 -20.32 -6.42 9.52
CA ILE A 258 -21.75 -6.39 9.87
C ILE A 258 -22.08 -7.52 10.84
N GLU A 259 -22.67 -7.14 11.96
CA GLU A 259 -23.26 -8.07 12.93
C GLU A 259 -24.64 -7.62 13.36
N LYS A 260 -25.64 -8.50 13.27
CA LYS A 260 -27.04 -8.22 13.65
C LYS A 260 -27.57 -6.91 13.04
N ASN A 261 -27.31 -6.72 11.74
CA ASN A 261 -27.68 -5.53 10.95
C ASN A 261 -27.09 -4.22 11.51
N LYS A 262 -25.87 -4.27 12.01
CA LYS A 262 -25.11 -3.08 12.45
C LYS A 262 -23.67 -3.20 11.99
N LEU A 263 -23.09 -2.09 11.58
CA LEU A 263 -21.63 -1.99 11.42
C LEU A 263 -21.02 -1.94 12.82
N VAL A 264 -20.23 -2.94 13.14
CA VAL A 264 -19.55 -3.02 14.44
C VAL A 264 -18.05 -2.80 14.29
N ASN A 265 -17.46 -2.22 15.34
CA ASN A 265 -16.03 -2.01 15.51
C ASN A 265 -15.62 -2.57 16.90
N PRO A 266 -15.46 -3.89 17.06
CA PRO A 266 -15.29 -4.48 18.38
C PRO A 266 -13.95 -4.15 19.05
N LEU A 267 -12.95 -3.71 18.27
CA LEU A 267 -11.64 -3.32 18.80
C LEU A 267 -11.65 -1.89 19.37
N PHE A 268 -12.67 -1.11 19.05
CA PHE A 268 -12.89 0.25 19.52
C PHE A 268 -13.58 0.25 20.89
N ASN A 269 -13.01 0.99 21.83
CA ASN A 269 -13.62 1.24 23.12
C ASN A 269 -14.46 2.51 23.08
N ALA A 270 -15.77 2.37 22.96
CA ALA A 270 -16.70 3.51 22.82
C ALA A 270 -16.71 4.43 24.07
N GLU A 271 -16.47 3.92 25.29
CA GLU A 271 -16.43 4.74 26.50
C GLU A 271 -15.23 5.67 26.52
N LYS A 272 -14.09 5.21 26.02
CA LYS A 272 -12.83 5.97 25.93
C LYS A 272 -12.69 6.72 24.61
N GLY A 273 -13.42 6.31 23.57
CA GLY A 273 -13.30 6.83 22.22
C GLY A 273 -11.99 6.46 21.54
N GLU A 274 -11.42 5.30 21.89
CA GLU A 274 -10.11 4.88 21.38
C GLU A 274 -9.98 3.37 21.20
N THR A 275 -9.07 2.98 20.30
CA THR A 275 -8.60 1.61 20.07
C THR A 275 -7.25 1.43 20.74
N THR A 276 -7.11 0.41 21.58
CA THR A 276 -5.86 0.09 22.30
C THR A 276 -5.39 -1.34 22.11
N ALA A 277 -6.29 -2.26 21.77
CA ALA A 277 -5.97 -3.68 21.65
C ALA A 277 -4.91 -3.98 20.57
N THR A 278 -4.83 -3.15 19.53
CA THR A 278 -3.89 -3.26 18.41
C THR A 278 -2.83 -2.15 18.41
N LEU A 279 -2.75 -1.36 19.48
CA LEU A 279 -1.77 -0.27 19.58
C LEU A 279 -0.34 -0.83 19.56
N ARG A 280 0.46 -0.30 18.66
CA ARG A 280 1.84 -0.71 18.41
C ARG A 280 2.77 0.46 18.16
N ALA A 281 4.03 0.29 18.54
CA ALA A 281 5.05 1.33 18.39
C ALA A 281 5.59 1.46 16.94
N ALA A 282 5.42 0.43 16.12
CA ALA A 282 5.87 0.42 14.72
C ALA A 282 4.68 0.37 13.78
N ALA A 283 4.75 1.13 12.70
CA ALA A 283 3.69 1.27 11.70
C ALA A 283 3.70 0.12 10.67
N PHE A 284 3.78 -1.14 11.14
CA PHE A 284 3.53 -2.29 10.27
C PHE A 284 2.03 -2.39 10.02
N GLY A 285 1.64 -2.51 8.75
CA GLY A 285 0.25 -2.66 8.34
C GLY A 285 -0.26 -4.08 8.45
N VAL A 286 -1.58 -4.25 8.32
CA VAL A 286 -2.21 -5.57 8.18
C VAL A 286 -1.77 -6.21 6.87
N GLN A 287 -1.57 -7.52 6.89
CA GLN A 287 -1.21 -8.30 5.70
C GLN A 287 -1.43 -9.79 5.94
N ASP A 288 -1.54 -10.55 4.88
CA ASP A 288 -1.45 -12.00 4.91
C ASP A 288 0.04 -12.41 5.03
N ILE A 289 0.54 -12.47 6.27
CA ILE A 289 1.98 -12.68 6.56
C ILE A 289 2.42 -14.12 6.32
N ASN A 290 1.48 -15.06 6.29
CA ASN A 290 1.74 -16.50 6.17
C ASN A 290 1.28 -17.08 4.84
N SER A 291 0.62 -16.28 3.97
CA SER A 291 0.07 -16.64 2.67
C SER A 291 -1.02 -17.70 2.75
N ASP A 292 -1.90 -17.63 3.76
CA ASP A 292 -3.05 -18.52 3.92
C ASP A 292 -4.37 -17.92 3.42
N GLY A 293 -4.33 -16.67 2.93
CA GLY A 293 -5.49 -15.93 2.41
C GLY A 293 -6.27 -15.18 3.50
N ILE A 294 -5.83 -15.20 4.75
CA ILE A 294 -6.42 -14.45 5.86
C ILE A 294 -5.50 -13.27 6.18
N ILE A 295 -6.09 -12.14 6.48
CA ILE A 295 -5.33 -10.95 6.90
C ILE A 295 -5.01 -11.05 8.39
N GLU A 296 -3.73 -10.92 8.75
CA GLU A 296 -3.31 -10.79 10.13
C GLU A 296 -3.10 -9.34 10.53
N ILE A 297 -3.44 -9.08 11.80
CA ILE A 297 -3.27 -7.80 12.49
C ILE A 297 -1.99 -7.89 13.34
N PRO A 298 -1.03 -6.97 13.16
CA PRO A 298 0.17 -6.95 14.00
C PRO A 298 -0.14 -6.37 15.39
N VAL A 299 0.08 -7.17 16.42
CA VAL A 299 -0.05 -6.80 17.82
C VAL A 299 1.31 -6.89 18.47
N GLN A 300 1.74 -5.85 19.17
CA GLN A 300 3.06 -5.82 19.80
C GLN A 300 2.97 -6.06 21.31
N ARG A 301 3.88 -6.89 21.81
CA ARG A 301 4.13 -7.07 23.24
C ARG A 301 5.60 -6.92 23.56
N GLU A 302 5.89 -6.32 24.68
CA GLU A 302 7.26 -6.13 25.15
C GLU A 302 7.87 -7.47 25.55
N VAL A 303 9.11 -7.71 25.15
CA VAL A 303 9.90 -8.89 25.56
C VAL A 303 11.08 -8.46 26.40
N PRO A 304 11.61 -9.36 27.27
CA PRO A 304 12.76 -9.06 28.09
C PRO A 304 13.93 -8.56 27.26
N ALA A 305 14.43 -7.36 27.60
CA ALA A 305 15.59 -6.74 26.96
C ALA A 305 16.85 -7.01 27.78
N VAL A 306 17.94 -7.37 27.09
CA VAL A 306 19.29 -7.41 27.69
C VAL A 306 19.90 -6.03 27.49
N SER A 307 20.15 -5.30 28.59
CA SER A 307 20.82 -4.00 28.52
C SER A 307 22.34 -4.21 28.66
N LYS A 308 23.08 -3.60 27.72
CA LYS A 308 24.55 -3.48 27.76
C LYS A 308 24.99 -2.04 27.94
N SER A 309 24.04 -1.15 28.25
CA SER A 309 24.22 0.29 28.48
C SER A 309 23.28 0.76 29.58
N ASP A 310 23.46 1.97 30.08
CA ASP A 310 22.62 2.57 31.14
C ASP A 310 21.21 2.94 30.64
N VAL A 311 20.95 2.86 29.34
CA VAL A 311 19.65 3.14 28.72
C VAL A 311 18.95 1.82 28.40
N ALA A 312 17.83 1.55 29.07
CA ALA A 312 16.97 0.41 28.76
C ALA A 312 16.20 0.68 27.45
N GLU A 313 16.46 -0.09 26.42
CA GLU A 313 15.66 -0.07 25.21
C GLU A 313 14.48 -1.04 25.35
N LYS A 314 13.30 -0.59 24.93
CA LYS A 314 12.14 -1.48 24.78
C LYS A 314 12.27 -2.29 23.50
N ILE A 315 12.08 -3.60 23.64
CA ILE A 315 12.08 -4.53 22.52
C ILE A 315 10.72 -5.18 22.44
N TYR A 316 10.18 -5.24 21.23
CA TYR A 316 8.85 -5.78 20.98
C TYR A 316 8.93 -7.04 20.13
N LEU A 317 8.13 -8.02 20.51
CA LEU A 317 7.73 -9.13 19.67
C LEU A 317 6.40 -8.71 19.00
N THR A 318 6.29 -8.91 17.72
CA THR A 318 5.05 -8.68 16.97
C THR A 318 4.35 -10.02 16.76
N ASP A 319 3.20 -10.17 17.36
CA ASP A 319 2.31 -11.28 17.13
C ASP A 319 1.37 -10.90 15.98
N TRP A 320 1.44 -11.60 14.89
CA TRP A 320 0.55 -11.45 13.73
C TRP A 320 -0.68 -12.30 13.98
N CYS A 321 -1.79 -11.65 14.26
CA CYS A 321 -3.00 -12.27 14.76
C CYS A 321 -4.10 -12.30 13.71
N SER A 322 -4.66 -13.47 13.42
CA SER A 322 -5.96 -13.55 12.77
C SER A 322 -7.05 -13.08 13.72
N TYR A 323 -8.14 -12.53 13.17
CA TYR A 323 -9.29 -12.08 13.93
C TYR A 323 -10.56 -12.78 13.46
N ASN A 324 -11.32 -13.37 14.38
CA ASN A 324 -12.56 -14.09 14.06
C ASN A 324 -13.84 -13.30 14.33
N GLY A 325 -13.71 -12.03 14.78
CA GLY A 325 -14.81 -11.17 15.21
C GLY A 325 -14.95 -11.07 16.73
N GLU A 326 -14.28 -11.97 17.49
CA GLU A 326 -14.33 -11.98 18.96
C GLU A 326 -12.92 -11.90 19.57
N ALA A 327 -11.97 -12.62 19.02
CA ALA A 327 -10.62 -12.75 19.59
C ALA A 327 -9.53 -12.62 18.53
N LEU A 328 -8.43 -11.97 18.92
CA LEU A 328 -7.16 -11.94 18.20
C LEU A 328 -6.37 -13.20 18.56
N THR A 329 -6.02 -14.01 17.55
CA THR A 329 -5.30 -15.29 17.74
C THR A 329 -3.97 -15.23 17.01
N PRO A 330 -2.82 -15.29 17.73
CA PRO A 330 -1.50 -15.27 17.09
C PRO A 330 -1.30 -16.45 16.14
N GLN A 331 -0.91 -16.17 14.90
CA GLN A 331 -0.52 -17.15 13.89
C GLN A 331 1.00 -17.24 13.79
N ILE A 332 1.67 -16.09 13.78
CA ILE A 332 3.12 -15.97 13.73
C ILE A 332 3.55 -14.94 14.78
N SER A 333 4.64 -15.23 15.50
CA SER A 333 5.33 -14.26 16.35
C SER A 333 6.69 -13.95 15.74
N ALA A 334 7.02 -12.67 15.54
CA ALA A 334 8.26 -12.27 14.88
C ALA A 334 8.97 -11.09 15.54
N LEU A 335 10.30 -11.13 15.52
CA LEU A 335 11.15 -9.99 15.84
C LEU A 335 11.33 -9.16 14.57
N MET A 336 10.60 -8.06 14.46
CA MET A 336 10.66 -7.15 13.33
C MET A 336 11.89 -6.24 13.38
N ASN A 337 12.57 -6.06 12.25
CA ASN A 337 13.73 -5.16 12.13
C ASN A 337 13.59 -4.32 10.83
N ALA A 338 12.74 -3.32 10.86
CA ALA A 338 12.51 -2.42 9.73
C ALA A 338 13.78 -1.66 9.30
N ASN A 339 14.69 -1.32 10.23
CA ASN A 339 15.93 -0.61 9.91
C ASN A 339 16.86 -1.42 9.00
N ASP A 340 16.88 -2.73 9.17
CA ASP A 340 17.73 -3.65 8.41
C ASP A 340 16.94 -4.47 7.38
N GLY A 341 15.63 -4.20 7.23
CA GLY A 341 14.79 -4.80 6.20
C GLY A 341 14.50 -6.29 6.37
N TYR A 342 14.39 -6.80 7.63
CA TYR A 342 14.09 -8.20 7.86
C TYR A 342 13.19 -8.43 9.08
N TYR A 343 12.62 -9.62 9.16
CA TYR A 343 12.04 -10.15 10.39
C TYR A 343 12.46 -11.60 10.61
N TYR A 344 12.49 -11.97 11.89
CA TYR A 344 12.79 -13.34 12.33
C TYR A 344 11.56 -13.93 13.01
N ILE A 345 10.97 -14.97 12.41
CA ILE A 345 9.87 -15.73 12.99
C ILE A 345 10.43 -16.49 14.19
N VAL A 346 9.87 -16.25 15.36
CA VAL A 346 10.32 -16.85 16.59
C VAL A 346 9.71 -18.24 16.74
N PRO A 347 10.53 -19.31 16.76
CA PRO A 347 10.03 -20.65 16.99
C PRO A 347 9.30 -20.75 18.33
N SER A 348 8.26 -21.57 18.42
CA SER A 348 7.44 -21.74 19.64
C SER A 348 8.26 -22.10 20.88
N LYS A 349 9.38 -22.83 20.73
CA LYS A 349 10.28 -23.17 21.81
C LYS A 349 10.97 -21.96 22.48
N LEU A 350 11.04 -20.80 21.77
CA LEU A 350 11.64 -19.56 22.24
C LEU A 350 10.62 -18.52 22.70
N ILE A 351 9.35 -18.66 22.32
CA ILE A 351 8.29 -17.73 22.76
C ILE A 351 8.25 -17.77 24.30
N ASP A 352 8.28 -16.58 24.93
CA ASP A 352 8.33 -16.35 26.37
C ASP A 352 9.57 -16.91 27.06
N ARG A 353 10.54 -17.44 26.29
CA ARG A 353 11.78 -18.04 26.80
C ARG A 353 13.04 -17.39 26.24
N MET A 354 12.90 -16.22 25.67
CA MET A 354 14.01 -15.45 25.14
C MET A 354 14.06 -14.04 25.73
N ALA A 355 15.28 -13.51 25.83
CA ALA A 355 15.55 -12.10 26.01
C ALA A 355 16.38 -11.62 24.81
N VAL A 356 16.25 -10.36 24.45
CA VAL A 356 16.88 -9.83 23.25
C VAL A 356 17.77 -8.63 23.58
N TYR A 357 18.96 -8.60 23.01
CA TYR A 357 19.79 -7.42 22.93
C TYR A 357 19.75 -6.87 21.48
N LYS A 358 19.59 -5.57 21.36
CA LYS A 358 19.59 -4.86 20.08
C LYS A 358 20.73 -3.84 20.09
N ASN A 359 21.46 -3.74 18.99
CA ASN A 359 22.40 -2.66 18.73
C ASN A 359 22.19 -2.17 17.30
N THR A 360 21.50 -1.05 17.16
CA THR A 360 21.13 -0.48 15.88
C THR A 360 22.36 -0.01 15.08
N ASP A 361 23.35 0.64 15.73
CA ASP A 361 24.54 1.13 15.06
C ASP A 361 25.43 0.02 14.50
N ARG A 362 25.39 -1.15 15.13
CA ARG A 362 26.14 -2.34 14.69
C ARG A 362 25.32 -3.29 13.84
N HIS A 363 24.06 -2.94 13.56
CA HIS A 363 23.13 -3.79 12.83
C HIS A 363 23.07 -5.23 13.41
N LEU A 364 22.88 -5.33 14.73
CA LEU A 364 23.06 -6.56 15.49
C LEU A 364 21.87 -6.82 16.40
N ARG A 365 21.42 -8.07 16.42
CA ARG A 365 20.52 -8.61 17.43
C ARG A 365 21.09 -9.90 18.01
N GLU A 366 21.09 -10.01 19.34
CA GLU A 366 21.50 -11.21 20.07
C GLU A 366 20.29 -11.75 20.82
N ILE A 367 20.06 -13.02 20.71
CA ILE A 367 18.96 -13.73 21.34
C ILE A 367 19.54 -14.60 22.46
N TYR A 368 19.06 -14.37 23.66
CA TYR A 368 19.48 -15.02 24.90
C TYR A 368 18.36 -15.92 25.40
N ARG A 369 18.73 -16.96 26.15
CA ARG A 369 17.76 -17.74 26.91
C ARG A 369 17.17 -16.88 28.04
N TYR A 370 15.87 -17.02 28.28
CA TYR A 370 15.19 -16.37 29.39
C TYR A 370 14.44 -17.43 30.22
N ASP A 371 14.63 -17.41 31.55
CA ASP A 371 14.05 -18.40 32.47
C ASP A 371 12.78 -17.91 33.17
N GLY A 372 12.26 -16.73 32.80
CA GLY A 372 11.13 -16.06 33.43
C GLY A 372 11.55 -14.98 34.44
N ASN A 373 12.84 -14.92 34.81
CA ASN A 373 13.34 -13.94 35.76
C ASN A 373 14.57 -13.18 35.25
N ALA A 374 15.52 -13.87 34.63
CA ALA A 374 16.76 -13.27 34.14
C ALA A 374 17.16 -13.80 32.74
N ALA A 375 17.89 -12.97 32.00
CA ALA A 375 18.56 -13.42 30.80
C ALA A 375 19.75 -14.30 31.16
N GLY A 376 19.82 -15.49 30.55
CA GLY A 376 20.88 -16.46 30.69
C GLY A 376 21.90 -16.40 29.55
N ASP A 377 22.25 -17.58 29.02
CA ASP A 377 23.26 -17.71 27.98
C ASP A 377 22.81 -17.14 26.62
N LEU A 378 23.74 -16.58 25.85
CA LEU A 378 23.54 -16.24 24.46
C LEU A 378 23.23 -17.51 23.67
N LEU A 379 22.18 -17.50 22.88
CA LEU A 379 21.82 -18.61 22.00
C LEU A 379 22.39 -18.39 20.58
N PHE A 380 22.06 -17.26 19.98
CA PHE A 380 22.56 -16.89 18.65
C PHE A 380 22.50 -15.38 18.41
N THR A 381 23.24 -14.98 17.40
CA THR A 381 23.30 -13.60 16.90
C THR A 381 22.85 -13.53 15.47
N ILE A 382 22.05 -12.51 15.13
CA ILE A 382 21.77 -12.10 13.76
C ILE A 382 22.43 -10.75 13.53
N LYS A 383 23.12 -10.60 12.40
CA LYS A 383 23.82 -9.37 12.02
C LYS A 383 23.63 -9.08 10.55
N THR A 384 23.40 -7.81 10.21
CA THR A 384 23.40 -7.31 8.84
C THR A 384 24.75 -6.68 8.53
N VAL A 385 25.34 -7.01 7.39
CA VAL A 385 26.63 -6.50 6.92
C VAL A 385 26.53 -6.11 5.44
N LYS A 386 27.43 -5.28 4.95
CA LYS A 386 27.52 -5.04 3.52
C LYS A 386 27.86 -6.32 2.78
N LYS A 387 27.19 -6.59 1.69
CA LYS A 387 27.46 -7.80 0.88
C LYS A 387 28.94 -7.87 0.45
N THR A 388 29.54 -6.75 0.07
CA THR A 388 30.96 -6.67 -0.30
C THR A 388 31.89 -7.04 0.87
N ASP A 389 31.52 -6.76 2.12
CA ASP A 389 32.31 -7.12 3.29
C ASP A 389 32.24 -8.63 3.57
N TRP A 390 31.07 -9.22 3.30
CA TRP A 390 30.89 -10.68 3.36
C TRP A 390 31.68 -11.38 2.25
N ASP A 391 31.53 -10.96 1.01
CA ASP A 391 32.21 -11.51 -0.16
C ASP A 391 33.75 -11.40 -0.06
N ASN A 392 34.26 -10.36 0.60
CA ASN A 392 35.68 -10.15 0.90
C ASN A 392 36.17 -10.88 2.16
N GLU A 393 35.41 -11.85 2.66
CA GLU A 393 35.74 -12.70 3.80
C GLU A 393 36.11 -11.96 5.09
N ARG A 394 35.64 -10.70 5.29
CA ARG A 394 35.90 -9.93 6.52
C ARG A 394 35.37 -10.61 7.79
N TYR A 395 34.46 -11.53 7.64
CA TYR A 395 33.87 -12.32 8.73
C TYR A 395 34.34 -13.78 8.75
N ALA A 396 35.27 -14.17 7.89
CA ALA A 396 35.87 -15.50 7.86
C ALA A 396 36.52 -15.83 9.22
N GLY A 397 36.33 -17.05 9.69
CA GLY A 397 36.88 -17.52 10.96
C GLY A 397 36.26 -16.93 12.24
N ARG A 398 35.18 -16.11 12.10
CA ARG A 398 34.48 -15.54 13.27
C ARG A 398 33.21 -16.31 13.65
N GLY A 399 33.00 -17.49 13.09
CA GLY A 399 31.85 -18.37 13.42
C GLY A 399 30.50 -17.88 12.83
N PHE A 400 30.53 -16.98 11.84
CA PHE A 400 29.32 -16.57 11.16
C PHE A 400 29.03 -17.43 9.93
N SER A 401 27.76 -17.66 9.69
CA SER A 401 27.19 -18.29 8.48
C SER A 401 26.20 -17.34 7.83
N GLU A 402 26.16 -17.30 6.51
CA GLU A 402 25.17 -16.51 5.77
C GLU A 402 23.78 -17.14 5.90
N ILE A 403 22.79 -16.33 6.22
CA ILE A 403 21.37 -16.69 6.22
C ILE A 403 20.82 -16.51 4.79
N THR A 404 20.91 -15.27 4.29
CA THR A 404 20.50 -14.83 2.97
C THR A 404 21.16 -13.50 2.63
N HIS A 405 20.94 -13.00 1.42
CA HIS A 405 21.36 -11.66 1.01
C HIS A 405 20.35 -11.05 0.04
N ASP A 406 20.42 -9.73 -0.09
CA ASP A 406 19.87 -8.95 -1.20
C ASP A 406 21.02 -8.40 -2.06
N GLY A 407 20.75 -7.42 -2.95
CA GLY A 407 21.79 -6.82 -3.80
C GLY A 407 22.85 -5.98 -3.06
N VAL A 408 22.61 -5.59 -1.81
CA VAL A 408 23.40 -4.63 -1.02
C VAL A 408 23.92 -5.22 0.29
N SER A 409 23.11 -6.02 0.98
CA SER A 409 23.34 -6.54 2.32
C SER A 409 23.43 -8.06 2.33
N SER A 410 24.28 -8.60 3.20
CA SER A 410 24.24 -10.00 3.63
C SER A 410 23.76 -10.07 5.08
N TYR A 411 22.85 -11.00 5.33
CA TYR A 411 22.31 -11.30 6.65
C TYR A 411 22.99 -12.56 7.14
N ILE A 412 23.67 -12.45 8.28
CA ILE A 412 24.53 -13.50 8.81
C ILE A 412 24.16 -13.85 10.23
N CYS A 413 24.39 -15.09 10.65
CA CYS A 413 24.19 -15.53 12.02
C CYS A 413 25.39 -16.28 12.57
N SER A 414 25.53 -16.23 13.88
CA SER A 414 26.44 -17.12 14.62
C SER A 414 25.67 -17.77 15.77
N ILE A 415 25.94 -19.04 16.03
CA ILE A 415 25.33 -19.82 17.10
C ILE A 415 26.39 -20.06 18.17
N SER A 416 26.03 -19.85 19.44
CA SER A 416 26.91 -20.15 20.56
C SER A 416 26.87 -21.64 20.95
N GLU A 417 27.80 -22.10 21.78
CA GLU A 417 27.77 -23.46 22.36
C GLU A 417 26.45 -23.74 23.12
N ALA A 418 25.96 -22.75 23.85
CA ALA A 418 24.66 -22.84 24.52
C ALA A 418 23.48 -22.91 23.52
N GLY A 419 23.60 -22.21 22.41
CA GLY A 419 22.63 -22.28 21.32
C GLY A 419 22.56 -23.67 20.71
N GLU A 420 23.72 -24.24 20.37
CA GLU A 420 23.81 -25.61 19.84
C GLU A 420 23.25 -26.65 20.85
N ALA A 421 23.57 -26.50 22.11
CA ALA A 421 23.05 -27.36 23.20
C ALA A 421 21.53 -27.24 23.36
N ASN A 422 20.93 -26.10 22.98
CA ASN A 422 19.46 -25.86 22.89
C ASN A 422 18.87 -26.20 21.54
N GLY A 423 19.60 -26.89 20.66
CA GLY A 423 19.15 -27.36 19.39
C GLY A 423 18.94 -26.26 18.32
N MET A 424 19.63 -25.12 18.47
CA MET A 424 19.65 -24.10 17.43
C MET A 424 20.57 -24.51 16.30
N THR A 425 20.13 -24.30 15.07
CA THR A 425 20.91 -24.56 13.86
C THR A 425 20.82 -23.42 12.88
N VAL A 426 21.85 -23.24 12.03
CA VAL A 426 21.81 -22.25 10.93
C VAL A 426 20.64 -22.51 10.00
N THR A 427 20.31 -23.77 9.75
CA THR A 427 19.17 -24.16 8.91
C THR A 427 17.86 -23.68 9.51
N GLU A 428 17.63 -23.87 10.81
CA GLU A 428 16.43 -23.38 11.49
C GLU A 428 16.34 -21.85 11.45
N ILE A 429 17.46 -21.16 11.71
CA ILE A 429 17.49 -19.68 11.62
C ILE A 429 17.14 -19.22 10.21
N ARG A 430 17.71 -19.85 9.18
CA ARG A 430 17.42 -19.54 7.79
C ARG A 430 15.96 -19.79 7.40
N GLN A 431 15.38 -20.88 7.87
CA GLN A 431 13.95 -21.21 7.61
C GLN A 431 12.98 -20.19 8.22
N ASN A 432 13.38 -19.54 9.31
CA ASN A 432 12.57 -18.57 10.04
C ASN A 432 12.92 -17.10 9.73
N PHE A 433 13.83 -16.85 8.82
CA PHE A 433 14.25 -15.51 8.42
C PHE A 433 13.54 -15.07 7.16
N ARG A 434 13.04 -13.84 7.12
CA ARG A 434 12.37 -13.25 5.96
C ARG A 434 12.86 -11.81 5.77
N LEU A 435 12.96 -11.39 4.51
CA LEU A 435 13.13 -9.98 4.16
C LEU A 435 11.76 -9.28 4.24
N ILE A 436 11.79 -7.99 4.53
CA ILE A 436 10.62 -7.11 4.43
C ILE A 436 10.64 -6.56 3.00
N ASP A 437 9.54 -6.76 2.27
CA ASP A 437 9.35 -6.26 0.90
C ASP A 437 9.12 -4.74 0.87
#